data_34c1bd4e7ffe3f81a19e5db6d6b04b18
#
_entry.id   34c1bd4e7ffe3f81a19e5db6d6b04b18
#
_cell.length_a   1.000
_cell.length_b   1.000
_cell.length_c   1.000
_cell.angle_alpha   90.00
_cell.angle_beta   90.00
_cell.angle_gamma   90.00
#
_symmetry.space_group_name_H-M   'P 1'
#
loop_
_entity.id
_entity.type
_entity.pdbx_description
1 polymer ?
#
loop_
_entity_poly.entity_id
_entity_poly.type
_entity_poly.pdbx_seq_one_letter_code
_entity_poly.pdbx_strand_id
1 'polypeptide(L)'
;MSGKNSAVTFKNAKKNGERLAMLTAYDYSTAKLMDETGINGILVGDSLGNVILGYEDTISVTMEDMIHHGAAVARGTKNALVVIDMPFMSYQTSVYDALVNAGRLMKEGRAGAVKLEGGKNICPQIEAITKAGIPVMGHLGLTPQAINAFGGFKVQGKTQEAAEQLLEDALAVEKAGAFALVLECVPRKLADIITEK
;
A
#
# COMPACT_ATOMS: atom_id res chain seq x y z
N MET A 1 -17.03 20.64 8.40
CA MET A 1 -16.93 19.17 8.25
C MET A 1 -15.68 18.92 7.42
N SER A 2 -14.64 18.30 7.99
CA SER A 2 -13.52 17.84 7.17
C SER A 2 -14.07 16.79 6.19
N GLY A 3 -13.82 16.95 4.90
CA GLY A 3 -14.23 15.97 3.89
C GLY A 3 -13.55 14.61 4.13
N LYS A 4 -14.07 13.54 3.51
CA LYS A 4 -13.46 12.21 3.53
C LYS A 4 -12.00 12.28 3.06
N ASN A 5 -11.09 11.61 3.78
CA ASN A 5 -9.69 11.52 3.37
C ASN A 5 -9.54 10.81 2.00
N SER A 6 -8.60 11.24 1.22
CA SER A 6 -8.34 10.77 -0.15
C SER A 6 -6.85 10.83 -0.46
N ALA A 7 -6.42 10.30 -1.60
CA ALA A 7 -5.05 10.47 -2.10
C ALA A 7 -4.62 11.95 -2.18
N VAL A 8 -5.56 12.86 -2.49
CA VAL A 8 -5.30 14.32 -2.50
C VAL A 8 -5.01 14.84 -1.10
N THR A 9 -5.72 14.34 -0.07
CA THR A 9 -5.46 14.69 1.34
C THR A 9 -4.02 14.34 1.73
N PHE A 10 -3.56 13.15 1.36
CA PHE A 10 -2.18 12.71 1.63
C PHE A 10 -1.13 13.58 0.92
N LYS A 11 -1.33 13.89 -0.36
CA LYS A 11 -0.42 14.78 -1.11
C LYS A 11 -0.37 16.20 -0.53
N ASN A 12 -1.50 16.73 -0.09
CA ASN A 12 -1.56 18.05 0.51
C ASN A 12 -0.91 18.08 1.90
N ALA A 13 -1.10 17.04 2.71
CA ALA A 13 -0.48 16.91 4.01
C ALA A 13 1.06 16.98 3.92
N LYS A 14 1.68 16.27 2.95
CA LYS A 14 3.13 16.38 2.71
C LYS A 14 3.54 17.82 2.42
N LYS A 15 2.83 18.51 1.51
CA LYS A 15 3.13 19.90 1.16
C LYS A 15 3.01 20.87 2.34
N ASN A 16 2.08 20.59 3.26
CA ASN A 16 1.85 21.40 4.45
C ASN A 16 2.72 21.00 5.64
N GLY A 17 3.53 19.94 5.53
CA GLY A 17 4.30 19.39 6.65
C GLY A 17 3.44 18.71 7.73
N GLU A 18 2.21 18.34 7.38
CA GLU A 18 1.27 17.67 8.29
C GLU A 18 1.57 16.16 8.34
N ARG A 19 1.52 15.60 9.56
CA ARG A 19 1.66 14.16 9.75
C ARG A 19 0.29 13.50 9.76
N LEU A 20 0.14 12.44 8.98
CA LEU A 20 -1.06 11.63 8.94
C LEU A 20 -0.84 10.31 9.67
N ALA A 21 -1.90 9.81 10.31
CA ALA A 21 -1.90 8.50 10.96
C ALA A 21 -2.61 7.47 10.08
N MET A 22 -2.02 6.28 9.98
CA MET A 22 -2.58 5.14 9.25
C MET A 22 -2.37 3.87 10.07
N LEU A 23 -3.40 3.03 10.17
CA LEU A 23 -3.36 1.73 10.84
C LEU A 23 -3.98 0.65 9.96
N THR A 24 -3.68 -0.62 10.27
CA THR A 24 -4.31 -1.77 9.62
C THR A 24 -5.61 -2.14 10.31
N ALA A 25 -6.64 -2.52 9.53
CA ALA A 25 -7.84 -3.16 10.00
C ALA A 25 -8.34 -4.18 8.97
N TYR A 26 -9.04 -5.20 9.43
CA TYR A 26 -9.43 -6.34 8.59
C TYR A 26 -10.91 -6.70 8.70
N ASP A 27 -11.67 -5.97 9.51
CA ASP A 27 -13.11 -6.20 9.72
C ASP A 27 -13.89 -4.89 9.93
N TYR A 28 -15.21 -5.00 9.86
CA TYR A 28 -16.13 -3.88 10.00
C TYR A 28 -16.02 -3.17 11.36
N SER A 29 -15.99 -3.94 12.45
CA SER A 29 -16.09 -3.38 13.80
C SER A 29 -14.83 -2.62 14.18
N THR A 30 -13.65 -3.21 13.88
CA THR A 30 -12.34 -2.58 14.09
C THR A 30 -12.21 -1.31 13.26
N ALA A 31 -12.55 -1.39 11.96
CA ALA A 31 -12.50 -0.23 11.08
C ALA A 31 -13.40 0.92 11.54
N LYS A 32 -14.62 0.61 12.00
CA LYS A 32 -15.55 1.62 12.54
C LYS A 32 -14.97 2.33 13.76
N LEU A 33 -14.43 1.57 14.72
CA LEU A 33 -13.81 2.14 15.92
C LEU A 33 -12.61 3.04 15.57
N MET A 34 -11.76 2.60 14.64
CA MET A 34 -10.62 3.40 14.18
C MET A 34 -11.08 4.67 13.46
N ASP A 35 -12.08 4.60 12.58
CA ASP A 35 -12.58 5.77 11.86
C ASP A 35 -13.16 6.84 12.80
N GLU A 36 -13.79 6.43 13.91
CA GLU A 36 -14.31 7.33 14.94
C GLU A 36 -13.20 8.08 15.70
N THR A 37 -11.95 7.59 15.70
CA THR A 37 -10.81 8.30 16.31
C THR A 37 -10.26 9.45 15.43
N GLY A 38 -10.74 9.57 14.20
CA GLY A 38 -10.25 10.58 13.25
C GLY A 38 -8.97 10.18 12.52
N ILE A 39 -8.63 8.89 12.46
CA ILE A 39 -7.48 8.39 11.70
C ILE A 39 -7.61 8.74 10.21
N ASN A 40 -6.48 9.01 9.55
CA ASN A 40 -6.50 9.49 8.16
C ASN A 40 -6.59 8.37 7.13
N GLY A 41 -6.01 7.21 7.42
CA GLY A 41 -6.01 6.05 6.53
C GLY A 41 -6.17 4.74 7.27
N ILE A 42 -6.80 3.78 6.61
CA ILE A 42 -6.89 2.38 7.05
C ILE A 42 -6.35 1.51 5.93
N LEU A 43 -5.36 0.67 6.26
CA LEU A 43 -4.78 -0.30 5.35
C LEU A 43 -5.43 -1.67 5.56
N VAL A 44 -5.95 -2.27 4.52
CA VAL A 44 -6.26 -3.68 4.46
C VAL A 44 -5.07 -4.36 3.82
N GLY A 45 -4.11 -4.77 4.66
CA GLY A 45 -2.86 -5.38 4.22
C GLY A 45 -3.02 -6.87 3.94
N ASP A 46 -2.24 -7.41 3.00
CA ASP A 46 -2.15 -8.86 2.78
C ASP A 46 -1.52 -9.60 3.97
N SER A 47 -0.93 -8.88 4.92
CA SER A 47 -0.59 -9.37 6.26
C SER A 47 -1.78 -10.01 7.00
N LEU A 48 -3.04 -9.81 6.52
CA LEU A 48 -4.20 -10.57 6.99
C LEU A 48 -3.99 -12.09 6.88
N GLY A 49 -3.18 -12.54 5.92
CA GLY A 49 -2.78 -13.93 5.80
C GLY A 49 -2.21 -14.46 7.10
N ASN A 50 -1.27 -13.71 7.70
CA ASN A 50 -0.63 -14.10 8.96
C ASN A 50 -1.56 -13.89 10.17
N VAL A 51 -2.13 -12.68 10.31
CA VAL A 51 -2.75 -12.25 11.58
C VAL A 51 -4.23 -12.59 11.68
N ILE A 52 -4.91 -12.91 10.58
CA ILE A 52 -6.33 -13.26 10.54
C ILE A 52 -6.55 -14.70 10.07
N LEU A 53 -5.87 -15.12 8.98
CA LEU A 53 -6.08 -16.43 8.37
C LEU A 53 -5.13 -17.51 8.95
N GLY A 54 -4.06 -17.10 9.67
CA GLY A 54 -3.11 -18.01 10.29
C GLY A 54 -2.13 -18.65 9.30
N TYR A 55 -1.89 -18.02 8.15
CA TYR A 55 -0.89 -18.47 7.18
C TYR A 55 0.53 -18.14 7.67
N GLU A 56 1.52 -18.89 7.23
CA GLU A 56 2.93 -18.64 7.57
C GLU A 56 3.48 -17.36 6.91
N ASP A 57 2.96 -17.01 5.74
CA ASP A 57 3.34 -15.83 4.96
C ASP A 57 2.14 -15.17 4.25
N THR A 58 2.40 -14.14 3.47
CA THR A 58 1.37 -13.42 2.71
C THR A 58 1.14 -13.99 1.30
N ILE A 59 1.94 -14.96 0.87
CA ILE A 59 1.95 -15.46 -0.52
C ILE A 59 0.66 -16.19 -0.88
N SER A 60 0.06 -16.87 0.10
CA SER A 60 -1.19 -17.64 -0.09
C SER A 60 -2.47 -16.79 -0.11
N VAL A 61 -2.36 -15.49 0.18
CA VAL A 61 -3.52 -14.59 0.19
C VAL A 61 -4.06 -14.38 -1.22
N THR A 62 -5.36 -14.56 -1.38
CA THR A 62 -6.04 -14.44 -2.67
C THR A 62 -6.66 -13.06 -2.89
N MET A 63 -7.04 -12.75 -4.14
CA MET A 63 -7.84 -11.56 -4.45
C MET A 63 -9.19 -11.58 -3.72
N GLU A 64 -9.78 -12.76 -3.56
CA GLU A 64 -11.06 -12.97 -2.89
C GLU A 64 -10.96 -12.63 -1.39
N ASP A 65 -9.87 -13.01 -0.72
CA ASP A 65 -9.60 -12.62 0.67
C ASP A 65 -9.51 -11.10 0.80
N MET A 66 -8.72 -10.46 -0.08
CA MET A 66 -8.55 -9.02 -0.06
C MET A 66 -9.85 -8.27 -0.34
N ILE A 67 -10.67 -8.75 -1.26
CA ILE A 67 -11.99 -8.19 -1.55
C ILE A 67 -12.93 -8.37 -0.36
N HIS A 68 -12.97 -9.56 0.25
CA HIS A 68 -13.82 -9.85 1.40
C HIS A 68 -13.56 -8.91 2.57
N HIS A 69 -12.29 -8.86 3.00
CA HIS A 69 -11.87 -8.03 4.12
C HIS A 69 -11.95 -6.53 3.78
N GLY A 70 -11.54 -6.15 2.57
CA GLY A 70 -11.63 -4.78 2.08
C GLY A 70 -13.06 -4.23 2.09
N ALA A 71 -14.03 -5.02 1.58
CA ALA A 71 -15.42 -4.63 1.59
C ALA A 71 -15.99 -4.51 3.01
N ALA A 72 -15.56 -5.35 3.95
CA ALA A 72 -15.95 -5.26 5.36
C ALA A 72 -15.42 -3.96 6.01
N VAL A 73 -14.13 -3.66 5.84
CA VAL A 73 -13.48 -2.44 6.33
C VAL A 73 -14.13 -1.20 5.71
N ALA A 74 -14.35 -1.19 4.39
CA ALA A 74 -14.95 -0.05 3.69
C ALA A 74 -16.37 0.28 4.18
N ARG A 75 -17.17 -0.72 4.58
CA ARG A 75 -18.49 -0.50 5.19
C ARG A 75 -18.40 0.14 6.58
N GLY A 76 -17.33 -0.13 7.33
CA GLY A 76 -17.09 0.44 8.66
C GLY A 76 -16.51 1.88 8.59
N THR A 77 -15.94 2.27 7.46
CA THR A 77 -15.18 3.51 7.31
C THR A 77 -15.98 4.60 6.62
N LYS A 78 -16.07 5.79 7.21
CA LYS A 78 -16.75 6.98 6.66
C LYS A 78 -15.77 8.07 6.23
N ASN A 79 -14.71 8.29 7.01
CA ASN A 79 -13.81 9.44 6.91
C ASN A 79 -12.41 9.05 6.43
N ALA A 80 -11.84 7.94 6.89
CA ALA A 80 -10.50 7.52 6.52
C ALA A 80 -10.41 7.06 5.06
N LEU A 81 -9.22 7.19 4.46
CA LEU A 81 -8.90 6.58 3.17
C LEU A 81 -8.68 5.08 3.38
N VAL A 82 -9.47 4.24 2.73
CA VAL A 82 -9.25 2.79 2.73
C VAL A 82 -8.31 2.42 1.57
N VAL A 83 -7.14 1.90 1.92
CA VAL A 83 -6.16 1.35 0.97
C VAL A 83 -6.18 -0.17 1.08
N ILE A 84 -6.22 -0.88 -0.05
CA ILE A 84 -6.22 -2.35 -0.08
C ILE A 84 -5.00 -2.83 -0.83
N ASP A 85 -4.25 -3.77 -0.24
CA ASP A 85 -3.11 -4.39 -0.91
C ASP A 85 -3.55 -5.25 -2.09
N MET A 86 -2.80 -5.17 -3.17
CA MET A 86 -2.85 -6.15 -4.24
C MET A 86 -2.02 -7.36 -3.81
N PRO A 87 -2.61 -8.56 -3.66
CA PRO A 87 -1.88 -9.72 -3.16
C PRO A 87 -0.86 -10.24 -4.19
N PHE A 88 0.04 -11.10 -3.71
CA PHE A 88 1.10 -11.70 -4.55
C PHE A 88 0.54 -12.32 -5.83
N MET A 89 1.22 -12.09 -6.95
CA MET A 89 0.86 -12.53 -8.32
C MET A 89 -0.44 -11.94 -8.88
N SER A 90 -1.06 -10.99 -8.23
CA SER A 90 -2.23 -10.29 -8.79
C SER A 90 -1.88 -9.14 -9.73
N TYR A 91 -0.61 -8.68 -9.73
CA TYR A 91 -0.13 -7.56 -10.55
C TYR A 91 1.24 -7.81 -11.21
N GLN A 92 2.01 -8.81 -10.75
CA GLN A 92 3.34 -9.11 -11.28
C GLN A 92 3.30 -9.79 -12.65
N THR A 93 2.21 -10.48 -12.98
CA THR A 93 2.04 -11.28 -14.20
C THR A 93 2.00 -10.43 -15.46
N SER A 94 1.23 -9.34 -15.44
CA SER A 94 1.11 -8.42 -16.57
C SER A 94 0.49 -7.08 -16.14
N VAL A 95 0.67 -6.05 -16.97
CA VAL A 95 -0.01 -4.75 -16.78
C VAL A 95 -1.53 -4.88 -16.89
N TYR A 96 -2.00 -5.79 -17.75
CA TYR A 96 -3.43 -6.07 -17.91
C TYR A 96 -4.03 -6.66 -16.62
N ASP A 97 -3.42 -7.69 -16.05
CA ASP A 97 -3.89 -8.31 -14.81
C ASP A 97 -3.84 -7.32 -13.65
N ALA A 98 -2.79 -6.51 -13.55
CA ALA A 98 -2.67 -5.46 -12.55
C ALA A 98 -3.85 -4.48 -12.63
N LEU A 99 -4.21 -4.02 -13.83
CA LEU A 99 -5.32 -3.09 -14.03
C LEU A 99 -6.67 -3.73 -13.71
N VAL A 100 -6.91 -4.97 -14.14
CA VAL A 100 -8.14 -5.71 -13.87
C VAL A 100 -8.31 -5.94 -12.37
N ASN A 101 -7.27 -6.41 -11.68
CA ASN A 101 -7.31 -6.71 -10.25
C ASN A 101 -7.41 -5.44 -9.40
N ALA A 102 -6.73 -4.35 -9.76
CA ALA A 102 -6.93 -3.05 -9.13
C ALA A 102 -8.39 -2.58 -9.28
N GLY A 103 -8.97 -2.73 -10.47
CA GLY A 103 -10.38 -2.43 -10.73
C GLY A 103 -11.34 -3.27 -9.88
N ARG A 104 -11.04 -4.55 -9.64
CA ARG A 104 -11.80 -5.42 -8.74
C ARG A 104 -11.75 -4.93 -7.28
N LEU A 105 -10.58 -4.55 -6.79
CA LEU A 105 -10.45 -4.00 -5.43
C LEU A 105 -11.24 -2.70 -5.26
N MET A 106 -11.27 -1.83 -6.28
CA MET A 106 -12.09 -0.61 -6.24
C MET A 106 -13.59 -0.91 -6.25
N LYS A 107 -14.04 -1.82 -7.09
CA LYS A 107 -15.47 -2.09 -7.30
C LYS A 107 -16.05 -3.04 -6.26
N GLU A 108 -15.38 -4.16 -6.02
CA GLU A 108 -15.86 -5.24 -5.15
C GLU A 108 -15.36 -5.03 -3.71
N GLY A 109 -14.06 -4.70 -3.55
CA GLY A 109 -13.44 -4.39 -2.25
C GLY A 109 -13.78 -3.00 -1.71
N ARG A 110 -14.31 -2.10 -2.56
CA ARG A 110 -14.68 -0.70 -2.24
C ARG A 110 -13.49 0.12 -1.76
N ALA A 111 -12.29 -0.16 -2.28
CA ALA A 111 -11.07 0.58 -1.98
C ALA A 111 -11.18 2.06 -2.39
N GLY A 112 -10.51 2.93 -1.66
CA GLY A 112 -10.22 4.30 -2.09
C GLY A 112 -8.88 4.43 -2.81
N ALA A 113 -7.97 3.46 -2.61
CA ALA A 113 -6.68 3.31 -3.27
C ALA A 113 -6.21 1.85 -3.17
N VAL A 114 -5.23 1.47 -4.00
CA VAL A 114 -4.55 0.17 -3.92
C VAL A 114 -3.09 0.33 -3.52
N LYS A 115 -2.47 -0.72 -2.91
CA LYS A 115 -1.04 -0.73 -2.61
C LYS A 115 -0.36 -1.86 -3.38
N LEU A 116 0.85 -1.58 -3.91
CA LEU A 116 1.69 -2.52 -4.64
C LEU A 116 3.11 -2.50 -4.08
N GLU A 117 3.74 -3.67 -4.03
CA GLU A 117 5.12 -3.86 -3.60
C GLU A 117 6.07 -3.93 -4.79
N GLY A 118 7.17 -3.19 -4.73
CA GLY A 118 8.24 -3.17 -5.73
C GLY A 118 8.63 -1.77 -6.18
N GLY A 119 9.78 -1.69 -6.83
CA GLY A 119 10.39 -0.46 -7.35
C GLY A 119 10.17 -0.28 -8.85
N LYS A 120 11.26 0.01 -9.56
CA LYS A 120 11.26 0.24 -11.02
C LYS A 120 10.60 -0.88 -11.83
N ASN A 121 10.70 -2.12 -11.35
CA ASN A 121 10.15 -3.30 -12.01
C ASN A 121 8.63 -3.31 -12.13
N ILE A 122 7.91 -2.58 -11.27
CA ILE A 122 6.43 -2.49 -11.29
C ILE A 122 5.91 -1.12 -11.71
N CYS A 123 6.78 -0.18 -12.11
CA CYS A 123 6.35 1.13 -12.57
C CYS A 123 5.36 1.08 -13.76
N PRO A 124 5.48 0.18 -14.74
CA PRO A 124 4.48 0.06 -15.80
C PRO A 124 3.06 -0.26 -15.29
N GLN A 125 2.94 -1.09 -14.26
CA GLN A 125 1.68 -1.41 -13.62
C GLN A 125 1.12 -0.19 -12.87
N ILE A 126 1.96 0.50 -12.08
CA ILE A 126 1.58 1.73 -11.36
C ILE A 126 1.07 2.77 -12.34
N GLU A 127 1.78 2.99 -13.45
CA GLU A 127 1.40 3.95 -14.48
C GLU A 127 0.04 3.63 -15.12
N ALA A 128 -0.20 2.36 -15.45
CA ALA A 128 -1.46 1.93 -16.04
C ALA A 128 -2.64 2.10 -15.07
N ILE A 129 -2.45 1.72 -13.80
CA ILE A 129 -3.48 1.84 -12.75
C ILE A 129 -3.79 3.30 -12.48
N THR A 130 -2.76 4.17 -12.36
CA THR A 130 -2.96 5.60 -12.11
C THR A 130 -3.59 6.33 -13.30
N LYS A 131 -3.23 5.97 -14.55
CA LYS A 131 -3.87 6.48 -15.77
C LYS A 131 -5.35 6.09 -15.88
N ALA A 132 -5.74 4.97 -15.29
CA ALA A 132 -7.15 4.58 -15.18
C ALA A 132 -7.93 5.32 -14.07
N GLY A 133 -7.28 6.23 -13.34
CA GLY A 133 -7.90 7.02 -12.27
C GLY A 133 -7.93 6.32 -10.91
N ILE A 134 -7.19 5.24 -10.72
CA ILE A 134 -7.08 4.51 -9.45
C ILE A 134 -5.84 5.00 -8.71
N PRO A 135 -5.98 5.56 -7.48
CA PRO A 135 -4.83 5.99 -6.68
C PRO A 135 -3.99 4.81 -6.24
N VAL A 136 -2.66 4.94 -6.34
CA VAL A 136 -1.68 3.91 -5.98
C VAL A 136 -0.79 4.39 -4.84
N MET A 137 -0.65 3.56 -3.81
CA MET A 137 0.39 3.63 -2.79
C MET A 137 1.49 2.62 -3.14
N GLY A 138 2.74 3.06 -3.20
CA GLY A 138 3.89 2.17 -3.38
C GLY A 138 4.35 1.55 -2.07
N HIS A 139 5.16 0.48 -2.14
CA HIS A 139 5.77 -0.13 -0.98
C HIS A 139 7.19 -0.62 -1.32
N LEU A 140 8.18 -0.09 -0.61
CA LEU A 140 9.59 -0.38 -0.76
C LEU A 140 10.25 -0.78 0.58
N GLY A 141 11.47 -1.26 0.49
CA GLY A 141 12.23 -1.80 1.61
C GLY A 141 11.98 -3.30 1.76
N LEU A 142 11.58 -3.76 2.93
CA LEU A 142 11.10 -5.13 3.08
C LEU A 142 9.70 -5.22 2.48
N THR A 143 9.58 -6.03 1.46
CA THR A 143 8.31 -6.33 0.80
C THR A 143 7.95 -7.79 1.11
N PRO A 144 6.96 -8.06 2.00
CA PRO A 144 6.63 -9.42 2.46
C PRO A 144 6.32 -10.41 1.34
N GLN A 145 5.76 -9.95 0.24
CA GLN A 145 5.50 -10.79 -0.95
C GLN A 145 6.79 -11.36 -1.57
N ALA A 146 7.94 -10.72 -1.36
CA ALA A 146 9.24 -11.18 -1.83
C ALA A 146 10.07 -11.91 -0.74
N ILE A 147 9.44 -12.32 0.37
CA ILE A 147 10.11 -12.87 1.55
C ILE A 147 11.03 -14.05 1.21
N ASN A 148 10.63 -14.91 0.29
CA ASN A 148 11.42 -16.05 -0.16
C ASN A 148 12.69 -15.61 -0.90
N ALA A 149 12.61 -14.54 -1.70
CA ALA A 149 13.77 -13.98 -2.39
C ALA A 149 14.75 -13.31 -1.42
N PHE A 150 14.25 -12.67 -0.35
CA PHE A 150 15.09 -12.07 0.68
C PHE A 150 15.71 -13.07 1.66
N GLY A 151 15.17 -14.29 1.71
CA GLY A 151 15.60 -15.28 2.69
C GLY A 151 15.27 -14.87 4.14
N GLY A 152 14.09 -14.31 4.37
CA GLY A 152 13.54 -13.91 5.66
C GLY A 152 13.47 -12.40 5.89
N PHE A 153 12.98 -12.01 7.07
CA PHE A 153 12.80 -10.61 7.46
C PHE A 153 14.16 -9.94 7.77
N LYS A 154 14.61 -9.07 6.88
CA LYS A 154 15.90 -8.38 6.99
C LYS A 154 15.72 -6.89 6.70
N VAL A 155 16.46 -6.05 7.42
CA VAL A 155 16.52 -4.61 7.13
C VAL A 155 17.14 -4.39 5.74
N GLN A 156 16.46 -3.66 4.89
CA GLN A 156 16.86 -3.31 3.53
C GLN A 156 17.62 -1.97 3.48
N GLY A 157 18.43 -1.75 2.45
CA GLY A 157 19.14 -0.47 2.29
C GLY A 157 20.30 -0.25 3.27
N LYS A 158 20.96 -1.33 3.75
CA LYS A 158 22.09 -1.21 4.70
C LYS A 158 23.42 -0.83 4.04
N THR A 159 23.66 -1.23 2.79
CA THR A 159 24.84 -0.85 2.04
C THR A 159 24.58 0.40 1.23
N GLN A 160 25.64 1.07 0.79
CA GLN A 160 25.53 2.29 -0.03
C GLN A 160 24.75 2.00 -1.32
N GLU A 161 25.09 0.92 -2.01
CA GLU A 161 24.45 0.51 -3.27
C GLU A 161 22.95 0.21 -3.07
N ALA A 162 22.61 -0.50 -1.99
CA ALA A 162 21.20 -0.82 -1.68
C ALA A 162 20.41 0.44 -1.27
N ALA A 163 21.03 1.41 -0.61
CA ALA A 163 20.41 2.66 -0.27
C ALA A 163 20.15 3.53 -1.51
N GLU A 164 21.13 3.62 -2.42
CA GLU A 164 21.00 4.31 -3.70
C GLU A 164 19.90 3.67 -4.56
N GLN A 165 19.83 2.34 -4.65
CA GLN A 165 18.79 1.63 -5.37
C GLN A 165 17.39 1.93 -4.79
N LEU A 166 17.22 1.93 -3.46
CA LEU A 166 15.94 2.27 -2.82
C LEU A 166 15.51 3.71 -3.12
N LEU A 167 16.46 4.65 -3.13
CA LEU A 167 16.17 6.04 -3.49
C LEU A 167 15.72 6.16 -4.96
N GLU A 168 16.43 5.49 -5.87
CA GLU A 168 16.07 5.46 -7.29
C GLU A 168 14.69 4.81 -7.52
N ASP A 169 14.39 3.73 -6.80
CA ASP A 169 13.10 3.06 -6.87
C ASP A 169 11.97 3.96 -6.34
N ALA A 170 12.21 4.69 -5.24
CA ALA A 170 11.24 5.63 -4.67
C ALA A 170 10.88 6.74 -5.67
N LEU A 171 11.89 7.36 -6.29
CA LEU A 171 11.69 8.39 -7.31
C LEU A 171 10.98 7.84 -8.55
N ALA A 172 11.27 6.60 -8.96
CA ALA A 172 10.62 5.97 -10.09
C ALA A 172 9.13 5.68 -9.80
N VAL A 173 8.82 5.18 -8.61
CA VAL A 173 7.44 4.90 -8.15
C VAL A 173 6.62 6.19 -8.05
N GLU A 174 7.20 7.28 -7.52
CA GLU A 174 6.57 8.59 -7.51
C GLU A 174 6.29 9.09 -8.94
N LYS A 175 7.29 9.02 -9.82
CA LYS A 175 7.17 9.42 -11.23
C LYS A 175 6.09 8.60 -11.97
N ALA A 176 5.92 7.33 -11.64
CA ALA A 176 4.86 6.47 -12.17
C ALA A 176 3.45 6.86 -11.69
N GLY A 177 3.34 7.77 -10.71
CA GLY A 177 2.10 8.38 -10.26
C GLY A 177 1.61 7.94 -8.88
N ALA A 178 2.38 7.19 -8.11
CA ALA A 178 2.04 6.86 -6.73
C ALA A 178 1.85 8.13 -5.89
N PHE A 179 0.81 8.13 -5.04
CA PHE A 179 0.50 9.31 -4.21
C PHE A 179 1.19 9.25 -2.84
N ALA A 180 1.63 8.08 -2.42
CA ALA A 180 2.32 7.81 -1.17
C ALA A 180 3.20 6.58 -1.31
N LEU A 181 4.14 6.41 -0.39
CA LEU A 181 5.08 5.30 -0.35
C LEU A 181 5.22 4.79 1.08
N VAL A 182 5.10 3.47 1.27
CA VAL A 182 5.51 2.78 2.49
C VAL A 182 7.00 2.45 2.39
N LEU A 183 7.74 2.72 3.45
CA LEU A 183 9.15 2.34 3.62
C LEU A 183 9.24 1.40 4.82
N GLU A 184 9.28 0.09 4.56
CA GLU A 184 9.30 -0.93 5.60
C GLU A 184 10.71 -1.47 5.85
N CYS A 185 11.07 -1.63 7.13
CA CYS A 185 12.37 -2.21 7.55
C CYS A 185 13.57 -1.58 6.83
N VAL A 186 13.62 -0.25 6.74
CA VAL A 186 14.76 0.51 6.21
C VAL A 186 15.42 1.33 7.33
N PRO A 187 16.73 1.66 7.24
CA PRO A 187 17.38 2.55 8.19
C PRO A 187 16.66 3.91 8.27
N ARG A 188 16.41 4.41 9.47
CA ARG A 188 15.69 5.68 9.69
C ARG A 188 16.25 6.84 8.85
N LYS A 189 17.58 7.01 8.84
CA LYS A 189 18.22 8.08 8.05
C LYS A 189 17.92 7.98 6.55
N LEU A 190 17.86 6.76 6.02
CA LEU A 190 17.51 6.54 4.62
C LEU A 190 16.04 6.88 4.37
N ALA A 191 15.15 6.48 5.28
CA ALA A 191 13.73 6.84 5.19
C ALA A 191 13.52 8.36 5.23
N ASP A 192 14.24 9.08 6.10
CA ASP A 192 14.21 10.55 6.18
C ASP A 192 14.65 11.17 4.83
N ILE A 193 15.78 10.72 4.26
CA ILE A 193 16.28 11.19 2.95
C ILE A 193 15.27 10.94 1.83
N ILE A 194 14.69 9.75 1.75
CA ILE A 194 13.68 9.41 0.73
C ILE A 194 12.43 10.27 0.89
N THR A 195 12.02 10.52 2.15
CA THR A 195 10.81 11.31 2.44
C THR A 195 10.99 12.79 2.08
N GLU A 196 12.21 13.32 2.17
CA GLU A 196 12.52 14.72 1.80
C GLU A 196 12.57 14.96 0.29
N LYS A 197 12.87 13.93 -0.50
CA LYS A 197 12.93 14.01 -1.97
C LYS A 197 11.55 13.93 -2.60
#